data_83ef7d2f508fb8e0d4a84a7596e04eb3
#
_entry.id   83ef7d2f508fb8e0d4a84a7596e04eb3
#
_cell.length_a   1.000
_cell.length_b   1.000
_cell.length_c   1.000
_cell.angle_alpha   90.00
_cell.angle_beta   90.00
_cell.angle_gamma   90.00
#
_symmetry.space_group_name_H-M   'P 1'
#
loop_
_entity.id
_entity.type
_entity.pdbx_description
1 polymer ?
#
loop_
_entity_poly.entity_id
_entity_poly.type
_entity_poly.pdbx_seq_one_letter_code
_entity_poly.pdbx_strand_id
1 'polypeptide(L)'
;MNQNSVLIVGSIALDSIETPYDKKTDVVGGSTTYSLVAASRFSKTSVVGIIGNDFPEDGLNLYKTYADNLEDLKIAKGNTFRWGGRYHANWDDRDTLHTDLGVFLNFNPVLSSKNQKRTHILLANIHPGLQYSVISQNKNPDALIVIDTMNLWIETTPLELKKVLASSNILLINESESKLLTKKDKIKNAAKDLLEMGPEMVVIKKGSEGAELFSQTERVEIGAFPVKKVVDPTGAGDVFAGTFTAALASGDSNQIALSKASAMASFSIQSFGVDRLDSLADQELQDRINYLRDTVKS
;
A
#
# COMPACT_ATOMS: atom_id res chain seq x y z
N MET A 1 26.10 9.57 4.68
CA MET A 1 25.13 9.59 3.59
C MET A 1 23.86 8.95 4.11
N ASN A 2 22.75 9.68 4.18
CA ASN A 2 21.46 9.06 4.51
C ASN A 2 21.13 8.10 3.37
N GLN A 3 21.24 6.79 3.62
CA GLN A 3 20.72 5.81 2.67
C GLN A 3 19.21 6.03 2.56
N ASN A 4 18.73 6.27 1.36
CA ASN A 4 17.30 6.34 1.10
C ASN A 4 16.62 5.08 1.65
N SER A 5 15.55 5.26 2.38
CA SER A 5 14.87 4.17 3.09
C SER A 5 13.41 4.51 3.29
N VAL A 6 12.58 3.48 3.28
CA VAL A 6 11.13 3.59 3.41
C VAL A 6 10.70 3.31 4.85
N LEU A 7 9.76 4.10 5.36
CA LEU A 7 8.97 3.79 6.54
C LEU A 7 7.56 3.44 6.09
N ILE A 8 7.05 2.28 6.48
CA ILE A 8 5.66 1.88 6.24
C ILE A 8 4.90 1.92 7.55
N VAL A 9 3.78 2.63 7.56
CA VAL A 9 2.87 2.69 8.70
C VAL A 9 1.48 2.26 8.24
N GLY A 10 0.95 1.19 8.83
CA GLY A 10 -0.32 0.62 8.39
C GLY A 10 -0.85 -0.44 9.36
N SER A 11 -1.87 -1.16 8.93
CA SER A 11 -2.41 -2.31 9.66
C SER A 11 -1.56 -3.56 9.46
N ILE A 12 -1.50 -4.38 10.50
CA ILE A 12 -1.00 -5.76 10.45
C ILE A 12 -2.18 -6.63 10.91
N ALA A 13 -2.57 -7.59 10.10
CA ALA A 13 -3.78 -8.35 10.30
C ALA A 13 -3.59 -9.85 10.09
N LEU A 14 -4.55 -10.61 10.60
CA LEU A 14 -4.81 -11.98 10.17
C LEU A 14 -6.09 -11.96 9.32
N ASP A 15 -5.95 -12.16 8.02
CA ASP A 15 -7.03 -12.02 7.05
C ASP A 15 -7.73 -13.35 6.79
N SER A 16 -9.06 -13.32 6.72
CA SER A 16 -9.89 -14.45 6.27
C SER A 16 -10.52 -14.10 4.93
N ILE A 17 -10.12 -14.77 3.88
CA ILE A 17 -10.44 -14.41 2.51
C ILE A 17 -11.24 -15.54 1.86
N GLU A 18 -12.41 -15.19 1.34
CA GLU A 18 -13.23 -16.07 0.49
C GLU A 18 -13.22 -15.51 -0.94
N THR A 19 -12.91 -16.36 -1.89
CA THR A 19 -12.98 -16.07 -3.32
C THR A 19 -13.98 -17.04 -3.99
N PRO A 20 -14.39 -16.84 -5.23
CA PRO A 20 -15.28 -17.78 -5.93
C PRO A 20 -14.71 -19.20 -6.04
N TYR A 21 -13.42 -19.40 -5.80
CA TYR A 21 -12.74 -20.67 -6.04
C TYR A 21 -12.14 -21.31 -4.80
N ASP A 22 -11.84 -20.53 -3.75
CA ASP A 22 -11.15 -21.05 -2.57
C ASP A 22 -11.35 -20.13 -1.36
N LYS A 23 -10.97 -20.62 -0.17
CA LYS A 23 -11.03 -19.90 1.08
C LYS A 23 -9.79 -20.14 1.91
N LYS A 24 -9.26 -19.08 2.52
CA LYS A 24 -8.17 -19.13 3.49
C LYS A 24 -8.54 -18.33 4.74
N THR A 25 -8.07 -18.79 5.89
CA THR A 25 -8.29 -18.15 7.20
C THR A 25 -6.97 -17.86 7.88
N ASP A 26 -6.93 -16.79 8.66
CA ASP A 26 -5.77 -16.36 9.45
C ASP A 26 -4.49 -16.21 8.61
N VAL A 27 -4.63 -15.72 7.36
CA VAL A 27 -3.50 -15.40 6.49
C VAL A 27 -2.82 -14.14 7.02
N VAL A 28 -1.50 -14.17 7.19
CA VAL A 28 -0.73 -12.97 7.58
C VAL A 28 -0.87 -11.90 6.50
N GLY A 29 -1.52 -10.81 6.85
CA GLY A 29 -1.95 -9.75 5.94
C GLY A 29 -1.95 -8.37 6.59
N GLY A 30 -2.85 -7.51 6.12
CA GLY A 30 -2.88 -6.09 6.45
C GLY A 30 -1.96 -5.25 5.57
N SER A 31 -2.27 -3.97 5.46
CA SER A 31 -1.59 -3.06 4.51
C SER A 31 -0.07 -2.99 4.71
N THR A 32 0.41 -3.09 5.96
CA THR A 32 1.86 -3.12 6.25
C THR A 32 2.53 -4.38 5.75
N THR A 33 1.93 -5.56 5.90
CA THR A 33 2.52 -6.83 5.47
C THR A 33 2.75 -6.86 3.97
N TYR A 34 1.72 -6.58 3.20
CA TYR A 34 1.79 -6.57 1.73
C TYR A 34 2.78 -5.53 1.23
N SER A 35 2.71 -4.31 1.76
CA SER A 35 3.64 -3.24 1.38
C SER A 35 5.09 -3.55 1.75
N LEU A 36 5.35 -4.16 2.93
CA LEU A 36 6.69 -4.51 3.38
C LEU A 36 7.36 -5.52 2.46
N VAL A 37 6.71 -6.66 2.20
CA VAL A 37 7.28 -7.74 1.37
C VAL A 37 7.60 -7.22 -0.03
N ALA A 38 6.73 -6.37 -0.58
CA ALA A 38 6.94 -5.80 -1.89
C ALA A 38 8.05 -4.73 -1.92
N ALA A 39 8.04 -3.80 -0.96
CA ALA A 39 9.01 -2.69 -0.89
C ALA A 39 10.44 -3.15 -0.61
N SER A 40 10.62 -4.18 0.21
CA SER A 40 11.93 -4.69 0.60
C SER A 40 12.78 -5.19 -0.56
N ARG A 41 12.15 -5.53 -1.69
CA ARG A 41 12.84 -5.90 -2.94
C ARG A 41 13.62 -4.74 -3.57
N PHE A 42 13.25 -3.50 -3.23
CA PHE A 42 13.78 -2.31 -3.93
C PHE A 42 14.47 -1.33 -2.99
N SER A 43 14.14 -1.33 -1.69
CA SER A 43 14.74 -0.41 -0.73
C SER A 43 14.75 -1.00 0.69
N LYS A 44 15.63 -0.49 1.54
CA LYS A 44 15.57 -0.77 2.98
C LYS A 44 14.27 -0.23 3.55
N THR A 45 13.54 -1.07 4.26
CA THR A 45 12.20 -0.77 4.72
C THR A 45 12.07 -1.03 6.22
N SER A 46 11.47 -0.08 6.92
CA SER A 46 11.09 -0.21 8.33
C SER A 46 9.59 -0.13 8.47
N VAL A 47 9.06 -0.68 9.55
CA VAL A 47 7.62 -0.70 9.81
C VAL A 47 7.27 -0.10 11.15
N VAL A 48 6.08 0.50 11.22
CA VAL A 48 5.40 0.91 12.46
C VAL A 48 4.04 0.21 12.48
N GLY A 49 3.81 -0.57 13.50
CA GLY A 49 2.58 -1.35 13.61
C GLY A 49 2.37 -1.92 15.01
N ILE A 50 1.27 -2.63 15.18
CA ILE A 50 0.94 -3.34 16.41
C ILE A 50 0.37 -4.71 16.08
N ILE A 51 0.81 -5.73 16.82
CA ILE A 51 0.30 -7.11 16.76
C ILE A 51 -0.06 -7.59 18.16
N GLY A 52 -0.96 -8.56 18.23
CA GLY A 52 -1.29 -9.26 19.46
C GLY A 52 -0.25 -10.34 19.79
N ASN A 53 -0.40 -10.90 20.99
CA ASN A 53 0.42 -12.05 21.41
C ASN A 53 -0.01 -13.38 20.78
N ASP A 54 -1.07 -13.36 19.96
CA ASP A 54 -1.55 -14.45 19.12
C ASP A 54 -1.02 -14.42 17.69
N PHE A 55 -0.17 -13.43 17.36
CA PHE A 55 0.42 -13.33 16.02
C PHE A 55 1.34 -14.51 15.76
N PRO A 56 1.19 -15.22 14.62
CA PRO A 56 1.93 -16.45 14.36
C PRO A 56 3.44 -16.22 14.21
N GLU A 57 4.24 -17.22 14.60
CA GLU A 57 5.70 -17.15 14.59
C GLU A 57 6.26 -17.01 13.17
N ASP A 58 5.66 -17.68 12.19
CA ASP A 58 6.02 -17.55 10.78
C ASP A 58 5.77 -16.13 10.26
N GLY A 59 4.70 -15.47 10.71
CA GLY A 59 4.44 -14.07 10.46
C GLY A 59 5.54 -13.16 11.06
N LEU A 60 5.96 -13.41 12.30
CA LEU A 60 7.08 -12.67 12.90
C LEU A 60 8.40 -12.90 12.13
N ASN A 61 8.64 -14.11 11.66
CA ASN A 61 9.83 -14.45 10.88
C ASN A 61 9.80 -13.76 9.51
N LEU A 62 8.64 -13.64 8.87
CA LEU A 62 8.45 -12.84 7.66
C LEU A 62 8.89 -11.37 7.89
N TYR A 63 8.42 -10.75 8.99
CA TYR A 63 8.83 -9.39 9.33
C TYR A 63 10.34 -9.25 9.59
N LYS A 64 10.96 -10.22 10.29
CA LYS A 64 12.41 -10.25 10.50
C LYS A 64 13.21 -10.40 9.21
N THR A 65 12.65 -11.10 8.22
CA THR A 65 13.29 -11.32 6.91
C THR A 65 13.28 -10.06 6.06
N TYR A 66 12.14 -9.35 6.04
CA TYR A 66 11.92 -8.26 5.09
C TYR A 66 12.15 -6.87 5.64
N ALA A 67 12.06 -6.66 6.96
CA ALA A 67 12.26 -5.35 7.55
C ALA A 67 13.73 -5.11 7.94
N ASP A 68 14.26 -3.94 7.59
CA ASP A 68 15.57 -3.44 8.06
C ASP A 68 15.53 -3.08 9.55
N ASN A 69 14.36 -2.71 10.07
CA ASN A 69 14.17 -2.31 11.45
C ASN A 69 12.72 -2.55 11.92
N LEU A 70 12.59 -3.20 13.07
CA LEU A 70 11.34 -3.53 13.75
C LEU A 70 11.18 -2.81 15.10
N GLU A 71 11.98 -1.78 15.37
CA GLU A 71 11.99 -1.07 16.65
C GLU A 71 10.61 -0.50 17.04
N ASP A 72 9.81 -0.09 16.04
CA ASP A 72 8.48 0.47 16.22
C ASP A 72 7.35 -0.53 15.95
N LEU A 73 7.66 -1.83 15.83
CA LEU A 73 6.66 -2.90 15.84
C LEU A 73 6.36 -3.31 17.29
N LYS A 74 5.14 -3.00 17.75
CA LYS A 74 4.71 -3.30 19.12
C LYS A 74 4.01 -4.64 19.22
N ILE A 75 4.31 -5.41 20.26
CA ILE A 75 3.56 -6.61 20.65
C ILE A 75 2.76 -6.26 21.89
N ALA A 76 1.42 -6.38 21.82
CA ALA A 76 0.52 -6.08 22.90
C ALA A 76 -0.25 -7.31 23.38
N LYS A 77 -0.72 -7.27 24.63
CA LYS A 77 -1.59 -8.35 25.16
C LYS A 77 -2.96 -8.23 24.53
N GLY A 78 -3.40 -9.27 23.85
CA GLY A 78 -4.69 -9.38 23.18
C GLY A 78 -4.54 -9.95 21.78
N ASN A 79 -5.65 -9.97 21.03
CA ASN A 79 -5.68 -10.52 19.69
C ASN A 79 -5.17 -9.51 18.66
N THR A 80 -4.45 -10.00 17.66
CA THR A 80 -4.12 -9.26 16.47
C THR A 80 -5.40 -8.85 15.73
N PHE A 81 -5.35 -7.74 15.02
CA PHE A 81 -6.43 -7.30 14.13
C PHE A 81 -6.81 -8.42 13.14
N ARG A 82 -8.11 -8.67 12.98
CA ARG A 82 -8.65 -9.64 12.02
C ARG A 82 -9.63 -8.96 11.09
N TRP A 83 -9.47 -9.25 9.82
CA TRP A 83 -10.40 -8.84 8.79
C TRP A 83 -10.86 -10.06 8.00
N GLY A 84 -12.14 -10.09 7.63
CA GLY A 84 -12.68 -11.10 6.74
C GLY A 84 -13.41 -10.47 5.57
N GLY A 85 -13.11 -10.95 4.35
CA GLY A 85 -13.74 -10.47 3.13
C GLY A 85 -14.10 -11.59 2.18
N ARG A 86 -15.17 -11.36 1.41
CA ARG A 86 -15.61 -12.24 0.32
C ARG A 86 -15.60 -11.46 -0.99
N TYR A 87 -14.82 -11.93 -1.97
CA TYR A 87 -14.79 -11.36 -3.30
C TYR A 87 -15.86 -11.98 -4.19
N HIS A 88 -16.48 -11.14 -5.02
CA HIS A 88 -17.42 -11.54 -6.05
C HIS A 88 -16.68 -12.01 -7.32
N ALA A 89 -17.42 -12.62 -8.25
CA ALA A 89 -16.84 -13.19 -9.46
C ALA A 89 -16.21 -12.16 -10.42
N ASN A 90 -16.57 -10.88 -10.27
CA ASN A 90 -15.97 -9.77 -11.03
C ASN A 90 -14.63 -9.27 -10.47
N TRP A 91 -14.23 -9.74 -9.27
CA TRP A 91 -13.00 -9.38 -8.55
C TRP A 91 -12.89 -7.92 -8.06
N ASP A 92 -13.80 -7.06 -8.50
CA ASP A 92 -13.81 -5.64 -8.12
C ASP A 92 -14.64 -5.40 -6.85
N ASP A 93 -15.74 -6.15 -6.70
CA ASP A 93 -16.64 -6.04 -5.57
C ASP A 93 -16.28 -7.06 -4.48
N ARG A 94 -16.36 -6.60 -3.22
CA ARG A 94 -16.18 -7.46 -2.05
C ARG A 94 -17.11 -7.09 -0.93
N ASP A 95 -17.55 -8.08 -0.16
CA ASP A 95 -18.26 -7.92 1.10
C ASP A 95 -17.25 -8.01 2.25
N THR A 96 -17.35 -7.13 3.24
CA THR A 96 -16.67 -7.31 4.52
C THR A 96 -17.54 -8.22 5.39
N LEU A 97 -17.01 -9.38 5.76
CA LEU A 97 -17.71 -10.37 6.58
C LEU A 97 -17.59 -10.07 8.08
N HIS A 98 -16.40 -9.66 8.50
CA HIS A 98 -16.12 -9.24 9.88
C HIS A 98 -14.91 -8.32 9.96
N THR A 99 -14.86 -7.55 11.04
CA THR A 99 -13.73 -6.70 11.41
C THR A 99 -13.58 -6.76 12.93
N ASP A 100 -12.51 -7.38 13.41
CA ASP A 100 -12.15 -7.42 14.83
C ASP A 100 -10.84 -6.67 15.01
N LEU A 101 -10.93 -5.47 15.56
CA LEU A 101 -9.77 -4.58 15.68
C LEU A 101 -8.72 -5.08 16.68
N GLY A 102 -9.10 -5.91 17.65
CA GLY A 102 -8.17 -6.43 18.65
C GLY A 102 -7.29 -5.33 19.25
N VAL A 103 -5.98 -5.58 19.32
CA VAL A 103 -5.01 -4.59 19.84
C VAL A 103 -4.88 -3.34 18.95
N PHE A 104 -5.28 -3.43 17.68
CA PHE A 104 -5.24 -2.30 16.76
C PHE A 104 -6.23 -1.17 17.13
N LEU A 105 -7.28 -1.48 17.89
CA LEU A 105 -8.24 -0.48 18.40
C LEU A 105 -7.54 0.64 19.17
N ASN A 106 -6.47 0.32 19.90
CA ASN A 106 -5.69 1.25 20.72
C ASN A 106 -4.33 1.60 20.08
N PHE A 107 -4.18 1.31 18.78
CA PHE A 107 -2.94 1.63 18.08
C PHE A 107 -2.74 3.15 18.03
N ASN A 108 -1.59 3.56 18.55
CA ASN A 108 -1.11 4.92 18.45
C ASN A 108 0.36 4.85 17.96
N PRO A 109 0.63 5.20 16.71
CA PRO A 109 1.97 5.13 16.14
C PRO A 109 2.90 6.13 16.85
N VAL A 110 4.01 5.62 17.37
CA VAL A 110 5.08 6.42 17.96
C VAL A 110 6.36 6.08 17.24
N LEU A 111 7.00 7.08 16.64
CA LEU A 111 8.21 6.89 15.85
C LEU A 111 9.45 6.98 16.72
N SER A 112 10.34 5.99 16.60
CA SER A 112 11.70 6.06 17.14
C SER A 112 12.50 7.20 16.48
N SER A 113 13.58 7.62 17.12
CA SER A 113 14.45 8.69 16.60
C SER A 113 15.00 8.40 15.19
N LYS A 114 15.17 7.11 14.85
CA LYS A 114 15.61 6.67 13.53
C LYS A 114 14.48 6.83 12.51
N ASN A 115 13.27 6.41 12.85
CA ASN A 115 12.12 6.44 11.94
C ASN A 115 11.55 7.87 11.76
N GLN A 116 11.76 8.78 12.70
CA GLN A 116 11.45 10.21 12.53
C GLN A 116 12.28 10.91 11.44
N LYS A 117 13.34 10.28 10.92
CA LYS A 117 14.26 10.87 9.94
C LYS A 117 14.27 10.15 8.59
N ARG A 118 13.28 9.30 8.35
CA ARG A 118 13.18 8.56 7.08
C ARG A 118 12.96 9.51 5.91
N THR A 119 13.49 9.12 4.76
CA THR A 119 13.42 9.93 3.53
C THR A 119 12.12 9.70 2.75
N HIS A 120 11.53 8.52 2.89
CA HIS A 120 10.27 8.15 2.25
C HIS A 120 9.35 7.50 3.30
N ILE A 121 8.12 7.96 3.35
CA ILE A 121 7.12 7.49 4.30
C ILE A 121 5.89 7.05 3.52
N LEU A 122 5.54 5.78 3.61
CA LEU A 122 4.27 5.26 3.12
C LEU A 122 3.30 5.19 4.30
N LEU A 123 2.29 6.02 4.26
CA LEU A 123 1.14 5.96 5.14
C LEU A 123 0.10 5.09 4.45
N ALA A 124 0.20 3.78 4.70
CA ALA A 124 -0.69 2.79 4.13
C ALA A 124 -2.12 2.93 4.69
N ASN A 125 -3.04 2.13 4.20
CA ASN A 125 -4.46 2.25 4.53
C ASN A 125 -4.74 2.02 6.03
N ILE A 126 -4.86 3.12 6.78
CA ILE A 126 -5.31 3.21 8.18
C ILE A 126 -6.09 4.50 8.39
N HIS A 127 -6.68 4.66 9.58
CA HIS A 127 -7.43 5.87 9.95
C HIS A 127 -6.60 7.15 9.71
N PRO A 128 -7.12 8.16 8.97
CA PRO A 128 -6.37 9.37 8.62
C PRO A 128 -5.81 10.15 9.80
N GLY A 129 -6.46 10.10 10.96
CA GLY A 129 -5.91 10.70 12.18
C GLY A 129 -4.59 10.06 12.63
N LEU A 130 -4.42 8.74 12.43
CA LEU A 130 -3.16 8.04 12.71
C LEU A 130 -2.10 8.39 11.66
N GLN A 131 -2.49 8.47 10.39
CA GLN A 131 -1.59 8.93 9.32
C GLN A 131 -1.07 10.35 9.61
N TYR A 132 -1.95 11.28 10.00
CA TYR A 132 -1.56 12.64 10.35
C TYR A 132 -0.67 12.70 11.58
N SER A 133 -0.91 11.85 12.59
CA SER A 133 -0.03 11.73 13.76
C SER A 133 1.41 11.36 13.37
N VAL A 134 1.59 10.47 12.41
CA VAL A 134 2.91 10.10 11.87
C VAL A 134 3.58 11.29 11.17
N ILE A 135 2.83 11.99 10.30
CA ILE A 135 3.32 13.21 9.63
C ILE A 135 3.85 14.21 10.65
N SER A 136 3.10 14.44 11.74
CA SER A 136 3.45 15.40 12.79
C SER A 136 4.70 15.01 13.56
N GLN A 137 5.08 13.74 13.60
CA GLN A 137 6.28 13.24 14.27
C GLN A 137 7.51 13.24 13.36
N ASN A 138 7.33 13.36 12.04
CA ASN A 138 8.44 13.40 11.10
C ASN A 138 9.34 14.62 11.34
N LYS A 139 10.65 14.41 11.36
CA LYS A 139 11.69 15.44 11.56
C LYS A 139 12.55 15.66 10.32
N ASN A 140 12.28 14.96 9.24
CA ASN A 140 12.94 15.21 7.98
C ASN A 140 12.03 16.09 7.10
N PRO A 141 12.36 17.39 6.92
CA PRO A 141 11.52 18.29 6.13
C PRO A 141 11.45 17.90 4.65
N ASP A 142 12.44 17.15 4.17
CA ASP A 142 12.55 16.71 2.78
C ASP A 142 11.98 15.28 2.58
N ALA A 143 11.26 14.76 3.56
CA ALA A 143 10.66 13.42 3.44
C ALA A 143 9.55 13.41 2.40
N LEU A 144 9.62 12.47 1.45
CA LEU A 144 8.54 12.19 0.52
C LEU A 144 7.44 11.39 1.23
N ILE A 145 6.26 11.98 1.37
CA ILE A 145 5.12 11.37 2.04
C ILE A 145 4.14 10.86 1.01
N VAL A 146 3.99 9.53 0.96
CA VAL A 146 3.05 8.82 0.10
C VAL A 146 1.89 8.32 0.97
N ILE A 147 0.66 8.54 0.51
CA ILE A 147 -0.53 8.07 1.23
C ILE A 147 -1.35 7.13 0.35
N ASP A 148 -1.93 6.13 0.97
CA ASP A 148 -3.03 5.33 0.42
C ASP A 148 -4.28 5.54 1.29
N THR A 149 -5.46 5.34 0.72
CA THR A 149 -6.75 5.53 1.39
C THR A 149 -7.75 4.47 0.94
N MET A 150 -8.96 4.52 1.48
CA MET A 150 -10.08 3.67 1.03
C MET A 150 -11.42 4.38 1.19
N ASN A 151 -12.45 3.82 0.57
CA ASN A 151 -13.82 4.32 0.62
C ASN A 151 -14.30 4.61 2.06
N LEU A 152 -13.99 3.74 3.03
CA LEU A 152 -14.38 3.94 4.43
C LEU A 152 -13.94 5.31 4.96
N TRP A 153 -12.69 5.71 4.73
CA TRP A 153 -12.17 6.98 5.24
C TRP A 153 -12.69 8.18 4.46
N ILE A 154 -12.94 8.01 3.16
CA ILE A 154 -13.56 9.03 2.31
C ILE A 154 -14.97 9.37 2.83
N GLU A 155 -15.73 8.35 3.28
CA GLU A 155 -17.11 8.50 3.73
C GLU A 155 -17.22 8.91 5.20
N THR A 156 -16.38 8.35 6.08
CA THR A 156 -16.54 8.48 7.54
C THR A 156 -15.66 9.55 8.17
N THR A 157 -14.50 9.85 7.59
CA THR A 157 -13.50 10.79 8.16
C THR A 157 -12.96 11.78 7.13
N PRO A 158 -13.83 12.47 6.35
CA PRO A 158 -13.41 13.35 5.24
C PRO A 158 -12.58 14.54 5.70
N LEU A 159 -12.80 15.06 6.91
CA LEU A 159 -12.05 16.21 7.43
C LEU A 159 -10.61 15.85 7.80
N GLU A 160 -10.42 14.70 8.43
CA GLU A 160 -9.10 14.16 8.75
C GLU A 160 -8.36 13.78 7.48
N LEU A 161 -9.03 13.13 6.53
CA LEU A 161 -8.46 12.77 5.23
C LEU A 161 -7.97 14.03 4.48
N LYS A 162 -8.75 15.11 4.49
CA LYS A 162 -8.35 16.37 3.86
C LYS A 162 -7.06 16.94 4.46
N LYS A 163 -6.87 16.82 5.78
CA LYS A 163 -5.62 17.26 6.43
C LYS A 163 -4.42 16.43 5.99
N VAL A 164 -4.59 15.11 5.87
CA VAL A 164 -3.53 14.21 5.40
C VAL A 164 -3.18 14.52 3.95
N LEU A 165 -4.17 14.69 3.06
CA LEU A 165 -3.96 15.06 1.67
C LEU A 165 -3.16 16.36 1.55
N ALA A 166 -3.54 17.40 2.28
CA ALA A 166 -2.83 18.69 2.27
C ALA A 166 -1.40 18.64 2.83
N SER A 167 -1.01 17.53 3.48
CA SER A 167 0.29 17.36 4.10
C SER A 167 1.11 16.24 3.46
N SER A 168 0.67 15.73 2.30
CA SER A 168 1.32 14.64 1.56
C SER A 168 1.85 15.11 0.21
N ASN A 169 2.85 14.40 -0.32
CA ASN A 169 3.40 14.67 -1.65
C ASN A 169 2.69 13.82 -2.72
N ILE A 170 2.34 12.56 -2.40
CA ILE A 170 1.78 11.62 -3.36
C ILE A 170 0.55 10.94 -2.78
N LEU A 171 -0.54 10.96 -3.54
CA LEU A 171 -1.74 10.17 -3.27
C LEU A 171 -1.79 8.96 -4.21
N LEU A 172 -1.93 7.76 -3.63
CA LEU A 172 -2.30 6.55 -4.33
C LEU A 172 -3.78 6.26 -4.05
N ILE A 173 -4.58 6.07 -5.10
CA ILE A 173 -6.03 5.89 -4.97
C ILE A 173 -6.52 5.01 -6.12
N ASN A 174 -7.60 4.25 -5.95
CA ASN A 174 -8.22 3.56 -7.08
C ASN A 174 -9.27 4.44 -7.79
N GLU A 175 -9.72 3.97 -8.96
CA GLU A 175 -10.66 4.73 -9.78
C GLU A 175 -12.00 4.98 -9.06
N SER A 176 -12.57 3.97 -8.39
CA SER A 176 -13.85 4.11 -7.68
C SER A 176 -13.74 5.06 -6.48
N GLU A 177 -12.66 5.00 -5.73
CA GLU A 177 -12.35 5.93 -4.63
C GLU A 177 -12.15 7.35 -5.15
N SER A 178 -11.45 7.51 -6.28
CA SER A 178 -11.25 8.83 -6.90
C SER A 178 -12.57 9.47 -7.33
N LYS A 179 -13.48 8.69 -7.90
CA LYS A 179 -14.86 9.12 -8.22
C LYS A 179 -15.65 9.46 -6.95
N LEU A 180 -15.52 8.63 -5.91
CA LEU A 180 -16.21 8.85 -4.64
C LEU A 180 -15.77 10.15 -3.97
N LEU A 181 -14.46 10.43 -3.94
CA LEU A 181 -13.89 11.60 -3.28
C LEU A 181 -14.15 12.90 -4.05
N THR A 182 -14.06 12.87 -5.38
CA THR A 182 -14.17 14.09 -6.21
C THR A 182 -15.55 14.31 -6.85
N LYS A 183 -16.39 13.27 -6.87
CA LYS A 183 -17.66 13.25 -7.61
C LYS A 183 -17.48 13.48 -9.13
N LYS A 184 -16.33 13.07 -9.67
CA LYS A 184 -16.01 13.19 -11.12
C LYS A 184 -15.93 11.81 -11.74
N ASP A 185 -16.61 11.59 -12.86
CA ASP A 185 -16.56 10.33 -13.60
C ASP A 185 -15.30 10.19 -14.47
N LYS A 186 -14.78 11.31 -14.98
CA LYS A 186 -13.56 11.29 -15.82
C LYS A 186 -12.30 11.36 -14.97
N ILE A 187 -11.43 10.37 -15.10
CA ILE A 187 -10.16 10.24 -14.36
C ILE A 187 -9.34 11.54 -14.41
N LYS A 188 -9.21 12.18 -15.57
CA LYS A 188 -8.48 13.46 -15.71
C LYS A 188 -9.06 14.57 -14.85
N ASN A 189 -10.40 14.65 -14.76
CA ASN A 189 -11.06 15.67 -13.94
C ASN A 189 -10.90 15.34 -12.45
N ALA A 190 -11.03 14.07 -12.09
CA ALA A 190 -10.77 13.59 -10.73
C ALA A 190 -9.33 13.90 -10.30
N ALA A 191 -8.34 13.56 -11.15
CA ALA A 191 -6.94 13.84 -10.87
C ALA A 191 -6.65 15.33 -10.65
N LYS A 192 -7.26 16.22 -11.45
CA LYS A 192 -7.13 17.66 -11.25
C LYS A 192 -7.65 18.10 -9.87
N ASP A 193 -8.86 17.68 -9.50
CA ASP A 193 -9.45 18.04 -8.21
C ASP A 193 -8.61 17.45 -7.05
N LEU A 194 -8.04 16.24 -7.20
CA LEU A 194 -7.18 15.60 -6.20
C LEU A 194 -5.85 16.34 -6.01
N LEU A 195 -5.22 16.81 -7.08
CA LEU A 195 -4.02 17.66 -7.01
C LEU A 195 -4.32 18.98 -6.29
N GLU A 196 -5.49 19.58 -6.50
CA GLU A 196 -5.93 20.81 -5.80
C GLU A 196 -6.17 20.56 -4.28
N MET A 197 -6.31 19.31 -3.82
CA MET A 197 -6.45 18.96 -2.40
C MET A 197 -5.12 18.95 -1.64
N GLY A 198 -3.97 19.01 -2.33
CA GLY A 198 -2.65 19.14 -1.70
C GLY A 198 -1.52 18.32 -2.31
N PRO A 199 -1.72 17.05 -2.70
CA PRO A 199 -0.64 16.24 -3.27
C PRO A 199 -0.05 16.86 -4.55
N GLU A 200 1.26 16.77 -4.72
CA GLU A 200 1.94 17.19 -5.94
C GLU A 200 1.78 16.15 -7.08
N MET A 201 1.47 14.91 -6.70
CA MET A 201 1.29 13.77 -7.59
C MET A 201 0.14 12.90 -7.15
N VAL A 202 -0.63 12.40 -8.10
CA VAL A 202 -1.72 11.45 -7.88
C VAL A 202 -1.55 10.26 -8.81
N VAL A 203 -1.58 9.05 -8.26
CA VAL A 203 -1.62 7.81 -9.03
C VAL A 203 -2.99 7.17 -8.88
N ILE A 204 -3.71 7.04 -9.98
CA ILE A 204 -5.03 6.40 -10.02
C ILE A 204 -4.87 4.96 -10.55
N LYS A 205 -5.11 3.99 -9.66
CA LYS A 205 -5.06 2.55 -9.96
C LYS A 205 -6.37 2.14 -10.64
N LYS A 206 -6.30 1.44 -11.78
CA LYS A 206 -7.44 1.06 -12.62
C LYS A 206 -7.62 -0.47 -12.72
N GLY A 207 -7.12 -1.23 -11.75
CA GLY A 207 -7.19 -2.69 -11.74
C GLY A 207 -6.57 -3.32 -12.99
N SER A 208 -7.34 -4.09 -13.74
CA SER A 208 -6.89 -4.76 -14.98
C SER A 208 -6.55 -3.81 -16.13
N GLU A 209 -6.88 -2.53 -16.03
CA GLU A 209 -6.52 -1.50 -17.01
C GLU A 209 -5.21 -0.79 -16.69
N GLY A 210 -4.55 -1.14 -15.57
CA GLY A 210 -3.27 -0.57 -15.16
C GLY A 210 -3.37 0.62 -14.22
N ALA A 211 -2.61 1.70 -14.46
CA ALA A 211 -2.61 2.89 -13.62
C ALA A 211 -2.26 4.15 -14.42
N GLU A 212 -2.68 5.28 -13.91
CA GLU A 212 -2.30 6.60 -14.45
C GLU A 212 -1.75 7.50 -13.34
N LEU A 213 -0.62 8.12 -13.62
CA LEU A 213 0.02 9.12 -12.78
C LEU A 213 -0.22 10.51 -13.35
N PHE A 214 -0.56 11.45 -12.49
CA PHE A 214 -0.78 12.85 -12.81
C PHE A 214 0.02 13.73 -11.87
N SER A 215 0.70 14.72 -12.44
CA SER A 215 1.28 15.85 -11.72
C SER A 215 1.04 17.13 -12.54
N GLN A 216 1.58 18.26 -12.09
CA GLN A 216 1.50 19.51 -12.88
C GLN A 216 2.30 19.46 -14.18
N THR A 217 3.35 18.64 -14.25
CA THR A 217 4.32 18.61 -15.35
C THR A 217 4.32 17.31 -16.13
N GLU A 218 3.70 16.25 -15.58
CA GLU A 218 3.79 14.92 -16.17
C GLU A 218 2.44 14.18 -16.08
N ARG A 219 2.14 13.43 -17.12
CA ARG A 219 1.10 12.40 -17.12
C ARG A 219 1.70 11.13 -17.67
N VAL A 220 1.63 10.04 -16.92
CA VAL A 220 2.12 8.73 -17.33
C VAL A 220 1.01 7.71 -17.20
N GLU A 221 0.73 6.97 -18.26
CA GLU A 221 -0.17 5.84 -18.27
C GLU A 221 0.63 4.56 -18.41
N ILE A 222 0.25 3.52 -17.65
CA ILE A 222 0.81 2.17 -17.76
C ILE A 222 -0.30 1.14 -17.82
N GLY A 223 -0.13 0.12 -18.64
CA GLY A 223 -1.04 -1.03 -18.70
C GLY A 223 -0.88 -1.98 -17.51
N ALA A 224 -1.79 -2.97 -17.41
CA ALA A 224 -1.63 -4.08 -16.48
C ALA A 224 -0.96 -5.28 -17.17
N PHE A 225 -0.26 -6.10 -16.38
CA PHE A 225 0.24 -7.38 -16.87
C PHE A 225 -0.91 -8.39 -16.98
N PRO A 226 -1.09 -9.10 -18.13
CA PRO A 226 -2.18 -10.03 -18.31
C PRO A 226 -1.94 -11.31 -17.49
N VAL A 227 -2.59 -11.40 -16.32
CA VAL A 227 -2.51 -12.56 -15.44
C VAL A 227 -3.54 -13.62 -15.91
N LYS A 228 -3.10 -14.85 -16.11
CA LYS A 228 -3.97 -15.95 -16.59
C LYS A 228 -5.08 -16.33 -15.59
N LYS A 229 -4.78 -16.24 -14.29
CA LYS A 229 -5.72 -16.59 -13.23
C LYS A 229 -5.49 -15.69 -12.03
N VAL A 230 -6.52 -15.01 -11.59
CA VAL A 230 -6.56 -14.33 -10.31
C VAL A 230 -6.98 -15.35 -9.26
N VAL A 231 -6.22 -15.40 -8.15
CA VAL A 231 -6.49 -16.27 -6.99
C VAL A 231 -7.06 -15.45 -5.84
N ASP A 232 -6.39 -14.33 -5.52
CA ASP A 232 -6.78 -13.42 -4.44
C ASP A 232 -6.30 -12.00 -4.73
N PRO A 233 -7.18 -11.01 -4.92
CA PRO A 233 -6.77 -9.62 -5.17
C PRO A 233 -6.45 -8.83 -3.90
N THR A 234 -6.58 -9.43 -2.69
CA THR A 234 -6.31 -8.77 -1.42
C THR A 234 -4.87 -8.27 -1.36
N GLY A 235 -4.70 -7.03 -0.94
CA GLY A 235 -3.39 -6.43 -0.77
C GLY A 235 -2.70 -5.98 -2.07
N ALA A 236 -3.29 -6.19 -3.26
CA ALA A 236 -2.68 -5.75 -4.53
C ALA A 236 -2.40 -4.24 -4.56
N GLY A 237 -3.30 -3.43 -4.00
CA GLY A 237 -3.12 -2.00 -3.84
C GLY A 237 -1.97 -1.65 -2.89
N ASP A 238 -1.85 -2.38 -1.79
CA ASP A 238 -0.77 -2.20 -0.80
C ASP A 238 0.59 -2.62 -1.37
N VAL A 239 0.63 -3.72 -2.13
CA VAL A 239 1.82 -4.17 -2.89
C VAL A 239 2.25 -3.10 -3.89
N PHE A 240 1.30 -2.54 -4.63
CA PHE A 240 1.57 -1.43 -5.55
C PHE A 240 2.14 -0.24 -4.79
N ALA A 241 1.53 0.18 -3.69
CA ALA A 241 1.94 1.33 -2.89
C ALA A 241 3.34 1.15 -2.29
N GLY A 242 3.60 -0.02 -1.68
CA GLY A 242 4.91 -0.36 -1.13
C GLY A 242 6.00 -0.33 -2.18
N THR A 243 5.75 -0.98 -3.33
CA THR A 243 6.70 -1.05 -4.44
C THR A 243 6.97 0.34 -5.04
N PHE A 244 5.92 1.11 -5.33
CA PHE A 244 6.04 2.44 -5.91
C PHE A 244 6.89 3.35 -5.03
N THR A 245 6.60 3.38 -3.72
CA THR A 245 7.36 4.17 -2.76
C THR A 245 8.82 3.73 -2.67
N ALA A 246 9.09 2.43 -2.66
CA ALA A 246 10.44 1.89 -2.57
C ALA A 246 11.25 2.12 -3.86
N ALA A 247 10.61 2.07 -5.02
CA ALA A 247 11.24 2.39 -6.29
C ALA A 247 11.67 3.87 -6.35
N LEU A 248 10.81 4.80 -5.91
CA LEU A 248 11.19 6.21 -5.77
C LEU A 248 12.34 6.40 -4.76
N ALA A 249 12.32 5.67 -3.64
CA ALA A 249 13.40 5.70 -2.67
C ALA A 249 14.74 5.18 -3.24
N SER A 250 14.69 4.31 -4.24
CA SER A 250 15.88 3.82 -4.97
C SER A 250 16.40 4.83 -6.00
N GLY A 251 15.66 5.92 -6.26
CA GLY A 251 16.01 6.93 -7.27
C GLY A 251 15.46 6.62 -8.67
N ASP A 252 14.51 5.72 -8.79
CA ASP A 252 13.85 5.43 -10.06
C ASP A 252 12.97 6.62 -10.53
N SER A 253 12.82 6.75 -11.84
CA SER A 253 11.83 7.66 -12.42
C SER A 253 10.40 7.18 -12.16
N ASN A 254 9.41 8.07 -12.27
CA ASN A 254 8.00 7.74 -12.11
C ASN A 254 7.55 6.59 -13.02
N GLN A 255 8.03 6.56 -14.26
CA GLN A 255 7.73 5.51 -15.24
C GLN A 255 8.27 4.14 -14.79
N ILE A 256 9.50 4.10 -14.27
CA ILE A 256 10.11 2.87 -13.75
C ILE A 256 9.39 2.43 -12.46
N ALA A 257 9.09 3.36 -11.57
CA ALA A 257 8.37 3.09 -10.33
C ALA A 257 6.96 2.51 -10.60
N LEU A 258 6.22 3.07 -11.56
CA LEU A 258 4.93 2.53 -12.01
C LEU A 258 5.08 1.11 -12.58
N SER A 259 6.11 0.88 -13.41
CA SER A 259 6.34 -0.45 -14.02
C SER A 259 6.64 -1.51 -12.96
N LYS A 260 7.50 -1.19 -11.99
CA LYS A 260 7.80 -2.06 -10.85
C LYS A 260 6.55 -2.32 -9.99
N ALA A 261 5.79 -1.28 -9.66
CA ALA A 261 4.58 -1.38 -8.85
C ALA A 261 3.50 -2.24 -9.52
N SER A 262 3.23 -2.03 -10.81
CA SER A 262 2.28 -2.83 -11.58
C SER A 262 2.74 -4.28 -11.73
N ALA A 263 4.05 -4.53 -11.91
CA ALA A 263 4.60 -5.88 -11.95
C ALA A 263 4.38 -6.62 -10.64
N MET A 264 4.77 -6.04 -9.51
CA MET A 264 4.63 -6.64 -8.19
C MET A 264 3.14 -6.90 -7.84
N ALA A 265 2.26 -5.93 -8.08
CA ALA A 265 0.82 -6.10 -7.88
C ALA A 265 0.24 -7.24 -8.73
N SER A 266 0.72 -7.43 -9.96
CA SER A 266 0.28 -8.54 -10.81
C SER A 266 0.77 -9.91 -10.35
N PHE A 267 1.83 -10.00 -9.55
CA PHE A 267 2.26 -11.24 -8.89
C PHE A 267 1.43 -11.52 -7.65
N SER A 268 1.13 -10.52 -6.83
CA SER A 268 0.40 -10.73 -5.56
C SER A 268 -0.96 -11.40 -5.77
N ILE A 269 -1.67 -11.06 -6.84
CA ILE A 269 -3.00 -11.62 -7.12
C ILE A 269 -3.00 -13.10 -7.56
N GLN A 270 -1.83 -13.74 -7.65
CA GLN A 270 -1.67 -15.13 -8.09
C GLN A 270 -1.67 -16.15 -6.95
N SER A 271 -1.68 -15.69 -5.69
CA SER A 271 -1.77 -16.52 -4.49
C SER A 271 -2.54 -15.81 -3.38
N PHE A 272 -2.87 -16.52 -2.32
CA PHE A 272 -3.31 -15.90 -1.08
C PHE A 272 -2.12 -15.29 -0.33
N GLY A 273 -2.36 -14.17 0.35
CA GLY A 273 -1.34 -13.51 1.14
C GLY A 273 -0.13 -13.10 0.32
N VAL A 274 1.06 -13.31 0.88
CA VAL A 274 2.33 -12.90 0.25
C VAL A 274 3.14 -14.05 -0.37
N ASP A 275 2.59 -15.27 -0.41
CA ASP A 275 3.31 -16.49 -0.81
C ASP A 275 3.99 -16.36 -2.18
N ARG A 276 3.29 -15.75 -3.15
CA ARG A 276 3.84 -15.57 -4.50
C ARG A 276 4.95 -14.51 -4.53
N LEU A 277 4.86 -13.49 -3.69
CA LEU A 277 5.88 -12.45 -3.57
C LEU A 277 7.14 -12.98 -2.88
N ASP A 278 6.95 -13.81 -1.86
CA ASP A 278 8.03 -14.46 -1.10
C ASP A 278 8.85 -15.41 -2.00
N SER A 279 8.19 -16.19 -2.83
CA SER A 279 8.80 -17.17 -3.76
C SER A 279 9.20 -16.59 -5.12
N LEU A 280 9.08 -15.27 -5.33
CA LEU A 280 9.30 -14.64 -6.63
C LEU A 280 10.77 -14.61 -7.03
N ALA A 281 11.09 -15.22 -8.17
CA ALA A 281 12.43 -15.17 -8.75
C ALA A 281 12.73 -13.81 -9.40
N ASP A 282 13.96 -13.33 -9.25
CA ASP A 282 14.37 -12.03 -9.78
C ASP A 282 14.23 -11.93 -11.30
N GLN A 283 14.50 -13.01 -12.04
CA GLN A 283 14.36 -13.02 -13.49
C GLN A 283 12.89 -12.84 -13.93
N GLU A 284 11.96 -13.54 -13.27
CA GLU A 284 10.52 -13.37 -13.57
C GLU A 284 10.04 -11.95 -13.31
N LEU A 285 10.52 -11.36 -12.20
CA LEU A 285 10.21 -9.97 -11.87
C LEU A 285 10.74 -9.03 -12.95
N GLN A 286 12.00 -9.20 -13.36
CA GLN A 286 12.61 -8.35 -14.37
C GLN A 286 11.92 -8.46 -15.73
N ASP A 287 11.55 -9.68 -16.15
CA ASP A 287 10.84 -9.92 -17.40
C ASP A 287 9.48 -9.22 -17.41
N ARG A 288 8.75 -9.26 -16.29
CA ARG A 288 7.45 -8.59 -16.16
C ARG A 288 7.58 -7.07 -16.09
N ILE A 289 8.60 -6.54 -15.42
CA ILE A 289 8.91 -5.11 -15.42
C ILE A 289 9.21 -4.64 -16.85
N ASN A 290 10.03 -5.37 -17.61
CA ASN A 290 10.36 -5.02 -18.99
C ASN A 290 9.11 -5.00 -19.88
N TYR A 291 8.26 -6.03 -19.78
CA TYR A 291 6.98 -6.06 -20.49
C TYR A 291 6.13 -4.81 -20.20
N LEU A 292 6.01 -4.43 -18.94
CA LEU A 292 5.20 -3.28 -18.53
C LEU A 292 5.80 -1.94 -18.95
N ARG A 293 7.12 -1.82 -18.98
CA ARG A 293 7.80 -0.62 -19.50
C ARG A 293 7.43 -0.35 -20.95
N ASP A 294 7.23 -1.37 -21.76
CA ASP A 294 6.81 -1.24 -23.16
C ASP A 294 5.35 -0.77 -23.31
N THR A 295 4.56 -0.82 -22.22
CA THR A 295 3.18 -0.30 -22.19
C THR A 295 3.07 1.16 -21.74
N VAL A 296 4.17 1.77 -21.29
CA VAL A 296 4.18 3.15 -20.77
C VAL A 296 3.88 4.15 -21.89
N LYS A 297 2.97 5.08 -21.62
CA LYS A 297 2.64 6.24 -22.44
C LYS A 297 2.76 7.50 -21.60
N SER A 298 3.37 8.53 -22.14
CA SER A 298 3.58 9.85 -21.53
C SER A 298 3.11 10.95 -22.46
#